data_77b0d486ced938ce370decc8c8493392
#
_entry.id   77b0d486ced938ce370decc8c8493392
#
_cell.length_a   1.000
_cell.length_b   1.000
_cell.length_c   1.000
_cell.angle_alpha   90.00
_cell.angle_beta   90.00
_cell.angle_gamma   90.00
#
_symmetry.space_group_name_H-M   'P 1'
#
loop_
_entity.id
_entity.type
_entity.pdbx_description
1 polymer ?
#
loop_
_entity_poly.entity_id
_entity_poly.type
_entity_poly.pdbx_seq_one_letter_code
_entity_poly.pdbx_strand_id
1 'polypeptide(L)'
;MPLFDIARAVEDQFHRDVIPTLKRRGWRPRVVAYDGYGSSATAPGGGDMARVLARMVLRPADAPTEGPLFRSLPEKRPASAAEVLDNARISLADAQRGWRLFIDAPVPHLPVTITVGDARVRTRADREGYIDVVVRGHGLGAGWHDAVIDAAGAGSSTARVLVVGPEPTLGIISDIDDTAMISHVPRMLVAAWNQLVKYSSAREPVPGMARLYRRVQQAHGGAPVFYLSTGAWNVVPALR
;
A
#
# COMPACT_ATOMS: atom_id res chain seq x y z
N MET A 1 3.05 -31.76 -12.96
CA MET A 1 2.55 -30.40 -13.11
C MET A 1 3.19 -29.55 -12.03
N PRO A 2 3.89 -28.48 -12.33
CA PRO A 2 4.46 -27.63 -11.31
C PRO A 2 3.35 -26.94 -10.51
N LEU A 3 3.55 -26.81 -9.20
CA LEU A 3 2.63 -26.13 -8.26
C LEU A 3 2.16 -24.75 -8.76
N PHE A 4 2.99 -24.07 -9.55
CA PHE A 4 2.69 -22.78 -10.18
C PHE A 4 1.54 -22.84 -11.18
N ASP A 5 1.35 -23.92 -11.92
CA ASP A 5 0.28 -24.05 -12.91
C ASP A 5 -1.08 -24.24 -12.22
N ILE A 6 -1.09 -24.94 -11.08
CA ILE A 6 -2.29 -25.12 -10.26
C ILE A 6 -2.69 -23.79 -9.61
N ALA A 7 -1.75 -23.06 -9.04
CA ALA A 7 -2.01 -21.74 -8.45
C ALA A 7 -2.56 -20.77 -9.49
N ARG A 8 -1.99 -20.74 -10.70
CA ARG A 8 -2.49 -19.94 -11.82
C ARG A 8 -3.91 -20.32 -12.25
N ALA A 9 -4.20 -21.61 -12.33
CA ALA A 9 -5.54 -22.07 -12.72
C ALA A 9 -6.61 -21.69 -11.69
N VAL A 10 -6.28 -21.79 -10.39
CA VAL A 10 -7.17 -21.37 -9.30
C VAL A 10 -7.41 -19.87 -9.34
N GLU A 11 -6.38 -19.08 -9.61
CA GLU A 11 -6.48 -17.62 -9.72
C GLU A 11 -7.32 -17.21 -10.94
N ASP A 12 -7.13 -17.87 -12.10
CA ASP A 12 -7.93 -17.63 -13.30
C ASP A 12 -9.40 -17.99 -13.10
N GLN A 13 -9.67 -19.05 -12.35
CA GLN A 13 -11.03 -19.43 -11.96
C GLN A 13 -11.64 -18.38 -11.05
N PHE A 14 -10.89 -17.90 -10.05
CA PHE A 14 -11.33 -16.83 -9.16
C PHE A 14 -11.66 -15.55 -9.94
N HIS A 15 -10.82 -15.15 -10.87
CA HIS A 15 -11.07 -13.95 -11.68
C HIS A 15 -12.31 -14.11 -12.57
N ARG A 16 -12.57 -15.29 -13.12
CA ARG A 16 -13.73 -15.54 -13.99
C ARG A 16 -15.06 -15.55 -13.25
N ASP A 17 -15.09 -16.14 -12.06
CA ASP A 17 -16.33 -16.41 -11.36
C ASP A 17 -16.66 -15.37 -10.26
N VAL A 18 -15.64 -14.93 -9.53
CA VAL A 18 -15.81 -14.06 -8.36
C VAL A 18 -15.92 -12.60 -8.77
N ILE A 19 -15.07 -12.11 -9.68
CA ILE A 19 -15.10 -10.69 -10.08
C ILE A 19 -16.45 -10.25 -10.67
N PRO A 20 -17.08 -10.98 -11.63
CA PRO A 20 -18.40 -10.61 -12.13
C PRO A 20 -19.47 -10.63 -11.05
N THR A 21 -19.37 -11.58 -10.12
CA THR A 21 -20.32 -11.69 -9.01
C THR A 21 -20.21 -10.52 -8.03
N LEU A 22 -18.98 -10.09 -7.70
CA LEU A 22 -18.74 -8.92 -6.87
C LEU A 22 -19.26 -7.64 -7.53
N LYS A 23 -18.99 -7.47 -8.84
CA LYS A 23 -19.50 -6.32 -9.60
C LYS A 23 -21.03 -6.26 -9.60
N ARG A 24 -21.71 -7.41 -9.77
CA ARG A 24 -23.18 -7.49 -9.66
C ARG A 24 -23.71 -7.13 -8.28
N ARG A 25 -22.92 -7.37 -7.23
CA ARG A 25 -23.22 -6.98 -5.83
C ARG A 25 -22.87 -5.54 -5.50
N GLY A 26 -22.58 -4.71 -6.50
CA GLY A 26 -22.30 -3.29 -6.32
C GLY A 26 -20.84 -2.95 -6.00
N TRP A 27 -19.93 -3.93 -6.03
CA TRP A 27 -18.50 -3.65 -5.89
C TRP A 27 -17.99 -2.87 -7.11
N ARG A 28 -17.15 -1.86 -6.85
CA ARG A 28 -16.60 -0.98 -7.87
C ARG A 28 -15.07 -1.05 -7.88
N PRO A 29 -14.43 -0.88 -9.05
CA PRO A 29 -12.99 -0.71 -9.12
C PRO A 29 -12.56 0.52 -8.30
N ARG A 30 -11.44 0.40 -7.59
CA ARG A 30 -10.78 1.48 -6.85
C ARG A 30 -9.29 1.42 -7.10
N VAL A 31 -8.65 2.57 -7.08
CA VAL A 31 -7.20 2.71 -7.10
C VAL A 31 -6.71 2.83 -5.67
N VAL A 32 -5.84 1.93 -5.25
CA VAL A 32 -5.06 2.06 -4.01
C VAL A 32 -3.70 2.58 -4.42
N ALA A 33 -3.45 3.86 -4.17
CA ALA A 33 -2.20 4.52 -4.52
C ALA A 33 -1.17 4.35 -3.40
N TYR A 34 0.09 4.13 -3.78
CA TYR A 34 1.23 4.06 -2.87
C TYR A 34 2.17 5.23 -3.12
N ASP A 35 3.01 5.55 -2.11
CA ASP A 35 4.04 6.56 -2.30
C ASP A 35 5.08 6.08 -3.31
N GLY A 36 5.32 6.91 -4.30
CA GLY A 36 6.32 6.69 -5.33
C GLY A 36 7.59 7.50 -5.06
N TYR A 37 8.55 7.33 -5.94
CA TYR A 37 9.81 8.07 -5.89
C TYR A 37 10.35 8.34 -7.29
N GLY A 38 11.23 9.31 -7.37
CA GLY A 38 11.84 9.70 -8.64
C GLY A 38 13.08 10.57 -8.45
N SER A 39 13.58 11.08 -9.55
CA SER A 39 14.70 12.01 -9.59
C SER A 39 14.40 13.17 -10.54
N SER A 40 14.82 14.36 -10.15
CA SER A 40 14.79 15.52 -11.05
C SER A 40 15.81 15.38 -12.17
N ALA A 41 15.68 16.17 -13.22
CA ALA A 41 16.66 16.25 -14.31
C ALA A 41 18.05 16.68 -13.83
N THR A 42 18.13 17.42 -12.73
CA THR A 42 19.40 17.94 -12.17
C THR A 42 20.06 17.01 -11.16
N ALA A 43 19.40 15.92 -10.75
CA ALA A 43 19.97 14.96 -9.81
C ALA A 43 21.14 14.19 -10.46
N PRO A 44 22.26 13.91 -9.74
CA PRO A 44 23.35 13.10 -10.24
C PRO A 44 22.87 11.72 -10.68
N GLY A 45 23.12 11.36 -11.95
CA GLY A 45 22.58 10.13 -12.54
C GLY A 45 21.06 10.12 -12.69
N GLY A 46 20.40 11.24 -12.40
CA GLY A 46 18.97 11.43 -12.55
C GLY A 46 18.56 11.44 -14.01
N GLY A 47 17.37 10.95 -14.30
CA GLY A 47 16.85 10.88 -15.66
C GLY A 47 15.47 11.53 -15.79
N ASP A 48 15.17 12.54 -14.96
CA ASP A 48 13.82 13.16 -14.93
C ASP A 48 12.73 12.08 -14.95
N MET A 49 12.75 11.22 -13.93
CA MET A 49 11.90 10.03 -13.85
C MET A 49 11.15 9.94 -12.53
N ALA A 50 9.94 9.46 -12.58
CA ALA A 50 9.11 9.17 -11.43
C ALA A 50 8.53 7.75 -11.54
N ARG A 51 8.77 6.90 -10.53
CA ARG A 51 8.13 5.58 -10.40
C ARG A 51 6.83 5.75 -9.63
N VAL A 52 5.73 5.41 -10.27
CA VAL A 52 4.39 5.46 -9.69
C VAL A 52 3.91 4.04 -9.43
N LEU A 53 3.45 3.83 -8.20
CA LEU A 53 3.01 2.54 -7.69
C LEU A 53 1.55 2.62 -7.26
N ALA A 54 0.73 1.68 -7.70
CA ALA A 54 -0.66 1.57 -7.27
C ALA A 54 -1.17 0.14 -7.43
N ARG A 55 -2.36 -0.14 -6.88
CA ARG A 55 -3.08 -1.40 -7.10
C ARG A 55 -4.54 -1.14 -7.44
N MET A 56 -5.04 -1.85 -8.42
CA MET A 56 -6.44 -1.85 -8.81
C MET A 56 -7.18 -2.97 -8.08
N VAL A 57 -8.19 -2.60 -7.31
CA VAL A 57 -8.95 -3.53 -6.48
C VAL A 57 -10.45 -3.29 -6.62
N LEU A 58 -11.26 -4.34 -6.43
CA LEU A 58 -12.70 -4.18 -6.24
C LEU A 58 -13.00 -3.97 -4.76
N ARG A 59 -13.80 -2.97 -4.46
CA ARG A 59 -14.30 -2.68 -3.11
C ARG A 59 -15.82 -2.44 -3.14
N PRO A 60 -16.53 -2.66 -2.02
CA PRO A 60 -17.91 -2.21 -1.87
C PRO A 60 -18.03 -0.72 -2.20
N ALA A 61 -19.16 -0.31 -2.78
CA ALA A 61 -19.36 1.08 -3.19
C ALA A 61 -19.32 2.08 -2.03
N ASP A 62 -19.71 1.64 -0.85
CA ASP A 62 -19.72 2.37 0.43
C ASP A 62 -18.41 2.31 1.22
N ALA A 63 -17.41 1.54 0.73
CA ALA A 63 -16.12 1.48 1.37
C ALA A 63 -15.36 2.81 1.22
N PRO A 64 -14.61 3.27 2.26
CA PRO A 64 -13.82 4.48 2.18
C PRO A 64 -12.78 4.36 1.05
N THR A 65 -12.59 5.48 0.32
CA THR A 65 -11.68 5.53 -0.83
C THR A 65 -10.22 5.51 -0.37
N GLU A 66 -9.92 6.07 0.80
CA GLU A 66 -8.59 6.16 1.39
C GLU A 66 -8.61 5.67 2.84
N GLY A 67 -7.47 5.17 3.28
CA GLY A 67 -7.27 4.70 4.64
C GLY A 67 -7.37 3.18 4.80
N PRO A 68 -6.92 2.68 5.96
CA PRO A 68 -7.09 1.28 6.31
C PRO A 68 -8.58 0.96 6.34
N LEU A 69 -8.97 -0.20 5.80
CA LEU A 69 -10.32 -0.75 5.91
C LEU A 69 -10.75 -0.96 7.38
N PHE A 70 -9.85 -0.67 8.31
CA PHE A 70 -10.05 -0.73 9.75
C PHE A 70 -10.24 0.67 10.31
N ARG A 71 -11.46 1.00 10.62
CA ARG A 71 -11.74 2.03 11.59
C ARG A 71 -11.21 1.55 12.93
N SER A 72 -10.35 2.33 13.55
CA SER A 72 -9.80 2.08 14.88
C SER A 72 -10.88 1.53 15.81
N LEU A 73 -10.65 0.35 16.36
CA LEU A 73 -11.43 -0.10 17.52
C LEU A 73 -11.21 0.92 18.64
N PRO A 74 -12.23 1.22 19.47
CA PRO A 74 -12.10 2.20 20.52
C PRO A 74 -10.91 1.86 21.43
N GLU A 75 -10.09 2.84 21.74
CA GLU A 75 -8.87 2.79 22.58
C GLU A 75 -9.10 2.34 24.03
N LYS A 76 -10.28 1.92 24.42
CA LYS A 76 -10.55 1.45 25.77
C LYS A 76 -10.03 0.03 25.96
N ARG A 77 -9.02 -0.10 26.82
CA ARG A 77 -8.65 -1.39 27.42
C ARG A 77 -9.89 -2.01 28.07
N PRO A 78 -10.22 -3.27 27.75
CA PRO A 78 -11.37 -3.93 28.39
C PRO A 78 -11.11 -4.04 29.91
N ALA A 79 -12.09 -3.63 30.69
CA ALA A 79 -11.99 -3.59 32.15
C ALA A 79 -12.25 -4.94 32.83
N SER A 80 -12.77 -5.95 32.07
CA SER A 80 -13.07 -7.27 32.62
C SER A 80 -12.96 -8.42 31.62
N ALA A 81 -12.82 -9.65 32.12
CA ALA A 81 -12.78 -10.87 31.30
C ALA A 81 -14.10 -11.10 30.52
N ALA A 82 -15.25 -10.66 31.03
CA ALA A 82 -16.53 -10.73 30.35
C ALA A 82 -16.58 -9.78 29.13
N GLU A 83 -16.00 -8.58 29.26
CA GLU A 83 -15.87 -7.61 28.19
C GLU A 83 -14.89 -8.07 27.12
N VAL A 84 -13.83 -8.82 27.49
CA VAL A 84 -12.92 -9.48 26.55
C VAL A 84 -13.65 -10.56 25.74
N LEU A 85 -14.51 -11.35 26.37
CA LEU A 85 -15.29 -12.41 25.72
C LEU A 85 -16.38 -11.83 24.80
N ASP A 86 -17.05 -10.76 25.20
CA ASP A 86 -18.06 -10.08 24.39
C ASP A 86 -17.41 -9.35 23.20
N ASN A 87 -16.28 -8.68 23.41
CA ASN A 87 -15.48 -8.10 22.35
C ASN A 87 -14.91 -9.16 21.40
N ALA A 88 -14.56 -10.35 21.90
CA ALA A 88 -14.13 -11.48 21.07
C ALA A 88 -15.30 -12.06 20.24
N ARG A 89 -16.51 -12.12 20.77
CA ARG A 89 -17.72 -12.55 20.03
C ARG A 89 -18.14 -11.56 18.95
N ILE A 90 -18.13 -10.27 19.25
CA ILE A 90 -18.35 -9.18 18.30
C ILE A 90 -17.26 -9.21 17.24
N SER A 91 -16.02 -9.42 17.65
CA SER A 91 -14.85 -9.53 16.77
C SER A 91 -14.88 -10.76 15.86
N LEU A 92 -15.46 -11.90 16.29
CA LEU A 92 -15.64 -13.08 15.44
C LEU A 92 -16.77 -12.87 14.42
N ALA A 93 -17.87 -12.22 14.81
CA ALA A 93 -18.95 -11.87 13.91
C ALA A 93 -18.53 -10.74 12.92
N ASP A 94 -17.68 -9.81 13.35
CA ASP A 94 -17.07 -8.80 12.50
C ASP A 94 -15.91 -9.37 11.67
N ALA A 95 -15.15 -10.33 12.18
CA ALA A 95 -14.17 -11.07 11.40
C ALA A 95 -14.87 -11.93 10.32
N GLN A 96 -16.01 -12.56 10.59
CA GLN A 96 -16.77 -13.27 9.56
C GLN A 96 -17.42 -12.32 8.52
N ARG A 97 -17.68 -11.07 8.87
CA ARG A 97 -18.09 -10.00 7.94
C ARG A 97 -16.88 -9.29 7.34
N GLY A 98 -15.85 -9.11 8.13
CA GLY A 98 -14.64 -8.37 7.79
C GLY A 98 -13.64 -9.13 6.91
N TRP A 99 -13.54 -10.47 7.00
CA TRP A 99 -12.65 -11.21 6.11
C TRP A 99 -13.01 -11.00 4.63
N ARG A 100 -14.30 -10.75 4.34
CA ARG A 100 -14.76 -10.38 3.00
C ARG A 100 -14.28 -9.00 2.55
N LEU A 101 -13.95 -8.11 3.49
CA LEU A 101 -13.38 -6.78 3.24
C LEU A 101 -11.85 -6.83 3.07
N PHE A 102 -11.20 -7.92 3.54
CA PHE A 102 -9.77 -8.14 3.42
C PHE A 102 -9.33 -8.71 2.07
N ILE A 103 -10.24 -9.27 1.33
CA ILE A 103 -9.94 -9.72 -0.03
C ILE A 103 -10.17 -8.52 -0.94
N ASP A 104 -9.16 -7.66 -1.02
CA ASP A 104 -9.02 -6.76 -2.16
C ASP A 104 -8.94 -7.63 -3.41
N ALA A 105 -10.08 -7.88 -4.04
CA ALA A 105 -10.11 -8.66 -5.27
C ALA A 105 -9.40 -7.85 -6.36
N PRO A 106 -8.28 -8.33 -6.91
CA PRO A 106 -7.54 -7.57 -7.91
C PRO A 106 -8.38 -7.36 -9.16
N VAL A 107 -8.19 -6.21 -9.82
CA VAL A 107 -8.79 -5.93 -11.13
C VAL A 107 -7.70 -5.97 -12.18
N PRO A 108 -7.51 -7.11 -12.87
CA PRO A 108 -6.47 -7.26 -13.87
C PRO A 108 -6.75 -6.43 -15.10
N HIS A 109 -5.69 -5.99 -15.75
CA HIS A 109 -5.65 -5.40 -17.09
C HIS A 109 -6.51 -4.14 -17.28
N LEU A 110 -6.94 -3.48 -16.18
CA LEU A 110 -7.70 -2.26 -16.28
C LEU A 110 -6.82 -1.14 -16.90
N PRO A 111 -7.32 -0.43 -17.94
CA PRO A 111 -6.61 0.70 -18.52
C PRO A 111 -6.48 1.84 -17.52
N VAL A 112 -5.29 2.42 -17.44
CA VAL A 112 -4.93 3.49 -16.53
C VAL A 112 -4.15 4.56 -17.27
N THR A 113 -4.42 5.81 -16.95
CA THR A 113 -3.63 6.95 -17.38
C THR A 113 -2.98 7.58 -16.15
N ILE A 114 -1.68 7.82 -16.19
CA ILE A 114 -0.91 8.41 -15.10
C ILE A 114 -0.34 9.73 -15.60
N THR A 115 -0.55 10.79 -14.82
CA THR A 115 -0.01 12.13 -15.08
C THR A 115 0.88 12.53 -13.92
N VAL A 116 2.11 12.93 -14.22
CA VAL A 116 3.11 13.41 -13.25
C VAL A 116 3.74 14.67 -13.86
N GLY A 117 3.54 15.83 -13.25
CA GLY A 117 3.98 17.10 -13.84
C GLY A 117 3.49 17.23 -15.28
N ASP A 118 4.41 17.47 -16.21
CA ASP A 118 4.13 17.64 -17.63
C ASP A 118 3.99 16.31 -18.40
N ALA A 119 4.36 15.19 -17.77
CA ALA A 119 4.37 13.89 -18.43
C ALA A 119 3.08 13.10 -18.20
N ARG A 120 2.67 12.38 -19.24
CA ARG A 120 1.47 11.53 -19.22
C ARG A 120 1.76 10.18 -19.88
N VAL A 121 1.45 9.09 -19.16
CA VAL A 121 1.65 7.73 -19.63
C VAL A 121 0.33 6.96 -19.55
N ARG A 122 0.06 6.14 -20.59
CA ARG A 122 -1.04 5.17 -20.57
C ARG A 122 -0.48 3.78 -20.39
N THR A 123 -1.07 3.04 -19.47
CA THR A 123 -0.67 1.67 -19.15
C THR A 123 -1.89 0.82 -18.78
N ARG A 124 -1.65 -0.38 -18.33
CA ARG A 124 -2.67 -1.28 -17.77
C ARG A 124 -2.14 -1.89 -16.48
N ALA A 125 -3.05 -2.14 -15.54
CA ALA A 125 -2.73 -2.97 -14.39
C ALA A 125 -2.28 -4.35 -14.86
N ASP A 126 -1.37 -4.97 -14.12
CA ASP A 126 -0.95 -6.34 -14.38
C ASP A 126 -2.05 -7.36 -14.00
N ARG A 127 -1.73 -8.64 -14.04
CA ARG A 127 -2.65 -9.72 -13.71
C ARG A 127 -3.16 -9.66 -12.26
N GLU A 128 -2.33 -9.19 -11.34
CA GLU A 128 -2.60 -9.08 -9.90
C GLU A 128 -3.16 -7.69 -9.52
N GLY A 129 -3.46 -6.86 -10.53
CA GLY A 129 -3.98 -5.53 -10.38
C GLY A 129 -2.93 -4.46 -10.07
N TYR A 130 -1.64 -4.79 -10.06
CA TYR A 130 -0.59 -3.80 -9.77
C TYR A 130 -0.31 -2.90 -10.98
N ILE A 131 0.05 -1.68 -10.63
CA ILE A 131 0.58 -0.66 -11.52
C ILE A 131 1.95 -0.31 -10.97
N ASP A 132 2.98 -0.55 -11.77
CA ASP A 132 4.36 -0.20 -11.48
C ASP A 132 4.95 0.38 -12.77
N VAL A 133 5.01 1.70 -12.84
CA VAL A 133 5.40 2.38 -14.07
C VAL A 133 6.38 3.51 -13.80
N VAL A 134 7.36 3.66 -14.69
CA VAL A 134 8.29 4.79 -14.70
C VAL A 134 7.80 5.82 -15.72
N VAL A 135 7.45 7.00 -15.23
CA VAL A 135 7.10 8.17 -16.02
C VAL A 135 8.36 9.02 -16.18
N ARG A 136 8.69 9.40 -17.40
CA ARG A 136 9.89 10.21 -17.71
C ARG A 136 9.49 11.57 -18.27
N GLY A 137 10.37 12.57 -18.07
CA GLY A 137 10.14 13.91 -18.58
C GLY A 137 9.04 14.67 -17.84
N HIS A 138 8.96 14.47 -16.52
CA HIS A 138 7.91 15.09 -15.69
C HIS A 138 8.19 16.58 -15.38
N GLY A 139 9.42 17.06 -15.55
CA GLY A 139 9.79 18.47 -15.37
C GLY A 139 9.74 18.99 -13.92
N LEU A 140 9.52 18.11 -12.92
CA LEU A 140 9.35 18.52 -11.53
C LEU A 140 10.71 18.68 -10.83
N GLY A 141 10.79 19.69 -9.97
CA GLY A 141 11.93 19.89 -9.06
C GLY A 141 11.91 18.93 -7.87
N ALA A 142 12.95 19.03 -7.00
CA ALA A 142 13.05 18.25 -5.78
C ALA A 142 11.86 18.50 -4.82
N GLY A 143 11.39 17.45 -4.15
CA GLY A 143 10.31 17.53 -3.17
C GLY A 143 9.19 16.51 -3.41
N TRP A 144 8.14 16.63 -2.61
CA TRP A 144 6.94 15.83 -2.75
C TRP A 144 5.98 16.44 -3.78
N HIS A 145 5.53 15.62 -4.72
CA HIS A 145 4.60 15.99 -5.78
C HIS A 145 3.46 14.98 -5.88
N ASP A 146 2.38 15.39 -6.51
CA ASP A 146 1.23 14.54 -6.78
C ASP A 146 1.32 13.91 -8.17
N ALA A 147 1.04 12.62 -8.23
CA ALA A 147 0.81 11.88 -9.45
C ALA A 147 -0.69 11.51 -9.54
N VAL A 148 -1.34 11.92 -10.59
CA VAL A 148 -2.77 11.63 -10.82
C VAL A 148 -2.89 10.32 -11.57
N ILE A 149 -3.72 9.41 -11.06
CA ILE A 149 -3.99 8.09 -11.63
C ILE A 149 -5.47 8.02 -12.00
N ASP A 150 -5.76 8.09 -13.28
CA ASP A 150 -7.11 7.96 -13.84
C ASP A 150 -7.33 6.54 -14.32
N ALA A 151 -8.31 5.84 -13.77
CA ALA A 151 -8.61 4.47 -14.13
C ALA A 151 -10.06 4.32 -14.60
N ALA A 152 -10.26 3.58 -15.67
CA ALA A 152 -11.57 3.37 -16.26
C ALA A 152 -12.55 2.73 -15.24
N GLY A 153 -13.63 3.44 -14.91
CA GLY A 153 -14.66 2.99 -13.97
C GLY A 153 -14.25 3.03 -12.49
N ALA A 154 -13.04 3.51 -12.16
CA ALA A 154 -12.57 3.68 -10.78
C ALA A 154 -12.46 5.15 -10.36
N GLY A 155 -12.55 6.08 -11.33
CA GLY A 155 -12.32 7.50 -11.10
C GLY A 155 -10.84 7.85 -11.04
N SER A 156 -10.56 9.03 -10.47
CA SER A 156 -9.21 9.58 -10.30
C SER A 156 -8.74 9.38 -8.86
N SER A 157 -7.46 9.06 -8.68
CA SER A 157 -6.79 8.96 -7.38
C SER A 157 -5.43 9.62 -7.45
N THR A 158 -4.90 10.04 -6.31
CA THR A 158 -3.61 10.70 -6.22
C THR A 158 -2.61 9.83 -5.48
N ALA A 159 -1.44 9.60 -6.07
CA ALA A 159 -0.26 9.05 -5.43
C ALA A 159 0.72 10.18 -5.11
N ARG A 160 1.44 10.11 -3.99
CA ARG A 160 2.52 11.03 -3.72
C ARG A 160 3.82 10.47 -4.27
N VAL A 161 4.64 11.34 -4.87
CA VAL A 161 5.95 10.98 -5.42
C VAL A 161 7.01 11.88 -4.83
N LEU A 162 8.04 11.29 -4.21
CA LEU A 162 9.22 12.01 -3.75
C LEU A 162 10.22 12.13 -4.91
N VAL A 163 10.37 13.33 -5.43
CA VAL A 163 11.41 13.63 -6.44
C VAL A 163 12.69 14.06 -5.72
N VAL A 164 13.74 13.26 -5.88
CA VAL A 164 15.07 13.53 -5.29
C VAL A 164 15.82 14.52 -6.18
N GLY A 165 16.35 15.58 -5.58
CA GLY A 165 17.16 16.61 -6.22
C GLY A 165 18.66 16.28 -6.19
N PRO A 166 19.52 17.27 -6.50
CA PRO A 166 20.96 17.11 -6.52
C PRO A 166 21.64 17.18 -5.13
N GLU A 167 20.93 17.68 -4.11
CA GLU A 167 21.52 17.97 -2.80
C GLU A 167 21.86 16.74 -1.95
N PRO A 168 21.03 15.66 -1.93
CA PRO A 168 21.35 14.49 -1.14
C PRO A 168 22.60 13.77 -1.63
N THR A 169 23.55 13.51 -0.72
CA THR A 169 24.79 12.78 -1.01
C THR A 169 24.64 11.28 -0.82
N LEU A 170 23.56 10.83 -0.19
CA LEU A 170 23.21 9.43 0.02
C LEU A 170 21.69 9.26 0.19
N GLY A 171 21.21 8.03 0.16
CA GLY A 171 19.86 7.62 0.56
C GLY A 171 19.91 6.56 1.65
N ILE A 172 18.87 6.46 2.45
CA ILE A 172 18.70 5.43 3.47
C ILE A 172 17.72 4.39 2.93
N ILE A 173 18.10 3.12 2.98
CA ILE A 173 17.18 1.98 2.80
C ILE A 173 17.06 1.30 4.15
N SER A 174 15.85 1.20 4.68
CA SER A 174 15.58 0.60 5.98
C SER A 174 14.50 -0.46 5.87
N ASP A 175 14.69 -1.54 6.60
CA ASP A 175 13.62 -2.47 6.91
C ASP A 175 12.63 -1.83 7.88
N ILE A 176 11.39 -2.34 7.91
CA ILE A 176 10.32 -1.83 8.78
C ILE A 176 10.25 -2.66 10.07
N ASP A 177 10.09 -3.97 9.95
CA ASP A 177 9.79 -4.85 11.07
C ASP A 177 11.04 -5.09 11.94
N ASP A 178 10.93 -4.77 13.24
CA ASP A 178 12.01 -4.82 14.25
C ASP A 178 13.22 -3.91 13.95
N THR A 179 13.10 -3.04 12.93
CA THR A 179 14.10 -2.03 12.58
C THR A 179 13.57 -0.61 12.79
N ALA A 180 12.54 -0.21 12.07
CA ALA A 180 11.89 1.09 12.26
C ALA A 180 10.75 1.03 13.28
N MET A 181 10.06 -0.11 13.34
CA MET A 181 8.93 -0.37 14.24
C MET A 181 9.10 -1.72 14.93
N ILE A 182 8.77 -1.79 16.22
CA ILE A 182 8.77 -3.03 16.99
C ILE A 182 7.55 -3.83 16.56
N SER A 183 7.79 -4.97 15.95
CA SER A 183 6.76 -5.93 15.61
C SER A 183 6.73 -7.01 16.69
N HIS A 184 5.77 -6.98 17.61
CA HIS A 184 5.55 -8.03 18.60
C HIS A 184 5.03 -9.35 17.99
N VAL A 185 5.40 -9.64 16.73
CA VAL A 185 4.91 -10.79 16.01
C VAL A 185 5.85 -11.96 16.18
N PRO A 186 5.41 -13.07 16.82
CA PRO A 186 6.17 -14.31 16.80
C PRO A 186 6.36 -14.77 15.34
N ARG A 187 7.59 -15.04 14.93
CA ARG A 187 7.97 -15.51 13.57
C ARG A 187 7.28 -16.79 13.09
N MET A 188 6.41 -17.35 13.89
CA MET A 188 5.68 -18.58 13.56
C MET A 188 4.20 -18.24 13.45
N LEU A 189 3.68 -17.98 12.27
CA LEU A 189 2.29 -18.29 11.95
C LEU A 189 1.78 -17.40 10.80
N VAL A 190 1.85 -17.92 9.60
CA VAL A 190 1.08 -17.42 8.45
C VAL A 190 -0.44 -17.43 8.75
N ALA A 191 -0.92 -18.27 9.67
CA ALA A 191 -2.30 -18.28 10.15
C ALA A 191 -2.64 -17.12 11.10
N ALA A 192 -1.66 -16.52 11.77
CA ALA A 192 -1.83 -15.33 12.61
C ALA A 192 -1.83 -14.03 11.78
N TRP A 193 -1.53 -14.09 10.49
CA TRP A 193 -1.58 -12.92 9.59
C TRP A 193 -2.93 -12.20 9.64
N ASN A 194 -4.03 -12.95 9.76
CA ASN A 194 -5.37 -12.37 9.92
C ASN A 194 -5.58 -11.64 11.27
N GLN A 195 -4.80 -12.00 12.30
CA GLN A 195 -4.78 -11.26 13.57
C GLN A 195 -3.79 -10.08 13.52
N LEU A 196 -2.74 -10.15 12.73
CA LEU A 196 -1.73 -9.10 12.57
C LEU A 196 -2.30 -7.80 12.03
N VAL A 197 -3.24 -7.88 11.12
CA VAL A 197 -3.95 -6.69 10.61
C VAL A 197 -4.79 -6.04 11.72
N LYS A 198 -5.23 -6.80 12.71
CA LYS A 198 -5.99 -6.31 13.87
C LYS A 198 -5.12 -5.56 14.87
N TYR A 199 -3.82 -5.82 14.88
CA TYR A 199 -2.84 -5.20 15.79
C TYR A 199 -1.94 -4.15 15.12
N SER A 200 -2.32 -3.62 13.95
CA SER A 200 -1.55 -2.53 13.30
C SER A 200 -1.46 -1.26 14.16
N SER A 201 -2.41 -1.06 15.09
CA SER A 201 -2.41 0.01 16.08
C SER A 201 -1.47 -0.22 17.27
N ALA A 202 -0.88 -1.42 17.42
CA ALA A 202 0.02 -1.77 18.50
C ALA A 202 1.52 -1.71 18.12
N ARG A 203 1.84 -1.24 16.91
CA ARG A 203 3.24 -1.10 16.49
C ARG A 203 3.85 0.15 17.12
N GLU A 204 4.88 -0.03 17.89
CA GLU A 204 5.63 1.06 18.50
C GLU A 204 6.90 1.37 17.68
N PRO A 205 7.27 2.65 17.50
CA PRO A 205 8.53 2.98 16.85
C PRO A 205 9.71 2.50 17.70
N VAL A 206 10.74 1.97 17.05
CA VAL A 206 11.98 1.62 17.75
C VAL A 206 12.60 2.89 18.35
N PRO A 207 12.86 2.91 19.67
CA PRO A 207 13.38 4.09 20.33
C PRO A 207 14.69 4.58 19.70
N GLY A 208 14.74 5.87 19.35
CA GLY A 208 15.92 6.48 18.76
C GLY A 208 16.02 6.41 17.23
N MET A 209 15.34 5.52 16.54
CA MET A 209 15.45 5.38 15.08
C MET A 209 14.98 6.62 14.32
N ALA A 210 13.86 7.21 14.69
CA ALA A 210 13.40 8.46 14.09
C ALA A 210 14.40 9.63 14.31
N ARG A 211 15.13 9.63 15.42
CA ARG A 211 16.18 10.62 15.69
C ARG A 211 17.41 10.35 14.83
N LEU A 212 17.80 9.09 14.69
CA LEU A 212 18.90 8.67 13.82
C LEU A 212 18.64 9.10 12.37
N TYR A 213 17.49 8.75 11.81
CA TYR A 213 17.15 9.10 10.44
C TYR A 213 17.16 10.62 10.22
N ARG A 214 16.55 11.39 11.11
CA ARG A 214 16.58 12.87 11.02
C ARG A 214 17.99 13.44 11.04
N ARG A 215 18.88 12.90 11.85
CA ARG A 215 20.30 13.34 11.87
C ARG A 215 21.01 13.05 10.58
N VAL A 216 20.82 11.84 10.03
CA VAL A 216 21.42 11.46 8.75
C VAL A 216 20.87 12.33 7.61
N GLN A 217 19.56 12.54 7.58
CA GLN A 217 18.92 13.42 6.59
C GLN A 217 19.50 14.84 6.64
N GLN A 218 19.62 15.43 7.85
CA GLN A 218 20.18 16.78 8.01
C GLN A 218 21.65 16.88 7.62
N ALA A 219 22.44 15.84 7.92
CA ALA A 219 23.87 15.83 7.59
C ALA A 219 24.16 15.63 6.09
N HIS A 220 23.18 15.12 5.31
CA HIS A 220 23.37 14.68 3.93
C HIS A 220 22.37 15.30 2.96
N GLY A 221 22.10 16.60 3.07
CA GLY A 221 21.29 17.34 2.11
C GLY A 221 19.84 16.87 1.98
N GLY A 222 19.22 16.44 3.08
CA GLY A 222 17.85 15.91 3.02
C GLY A 222 17.78 14.47 2.49
N ALA A 223 18.73 13.61 2.86
CA ALA A 223 18.81 12.23 2.41
C ALA A 223 17.43 11.52 2.42
N PRO A 224 16.95 10.98 1.30
CA PRO A 224 15.67 10.29 1.25
C PRO A 224 15.72 8.97 2.05
N VAL A 225 14.59 8.62 2.68
CA VAL A 225 14.43 7.33 3.39
C VAL A 225 13.44 6.48 2.62
N PHE A 226 13.88 5.28 2.25
CA PHE A 226 13.07 4.27 1.60
C PHE A 226 12.89 3.08 2.54
N TYR A 227 11.66 2.65 2.71
CA TYR A 227 11.35 1.47 3.51
C TYR A 227 11.21 0.25 2.60
N LEU A 228 11.84 -0.84 3.00
CA LEU A 228 11.75 -2.14 2.35
C LEU A 228 11.12 -3.12 3.34
N SER A 229 10.11 -3.87 2.91
CA SER A 229 9.48 -4.89 3.73
C SER A 229 9.06 -6.07 2.85
N THR A 230 9.11 -7.27 3.41
CA THR A 230 8.55 -8.48 2.79
C THR A 230 7.04 -8.61 3.02
N GLY A 231 6.44 -7.66 3.73
CA GLY A 231 5.00 -7.60 4.00
C GLY A 231 4.16 -7.41 2.74
N ALA A 232 2.91 -7.84 2.79
CA ALA A 232 1.99 -7.65 1.67
C ALA A 232 1.62 -6.16 1.50
N TRP A 233 1.48 -5.70 0.27
CA TRP A 233 1.17 -4.32 -0.08
C TRP A 233 -0.12 -3.76 0.53
N ASN A 234 -1.08 -4.61 0.86
CA ASN A 234 -2.32 -4.22 1.52
C ASN A 234 -2.14 -3.71 2.96
N VAL A 235 -0.95 -3.87 3.54
CA VAL A 235 -0.60 -3.36 4.88
C VAL A 235 -0.10 -1.92 4.83
N VAL A 236 0.37 -1.44 3.68
CA VAL A 236 0.96 -0.10 3.51
C VAL A 236 0.03 1.03 4.01
N PRO A 237 -1.31 1.02 3.76
CA PRO A 237 -2.19 2.06 4.28
C PRO A 237 -2.25 2.13 5.82
N ALA A 238 -1.90 1.06 6.52
CA ALA A 238 -1.84 1.01 7.98
C ALA A 238 -0.49 1.46 8.56
N LEU A 239 0.50 1.72 7.70
CA LEU A 239 1.83 2.21 8.08
C LEU A 239 1.98 3.74 7.91
N ARG A 240 0.95 4.41 7.41
CA ARG A 240 0.91 5.88 7.20
C ARG A 240 0.36 6.62 8.39
#